data_34f7f18b82512d632d8ec1e0a991ba01
#
_entry.id   34f7f18b82512d632d8ec1e0a991ba01
#
_cell.length_a   1.000
_cell.length_b   1.000
_cell.length_c   1.000
_cell.angle_alpha   90.00
_cell.angle_beta   90.00
_cell.angle_gamma   90.00
#
_symmetry.space_group_name_H-M   'P 1'
#
loop_
_entity.id
_entity.type
_entity.pdbx_description
1 polymer ?
#
loop_
_entity_poly.entity_id
_entity_poly.type
_entity_poly.pdbx_seq_one_letter_code
_entity_poly.pdbx_strand_id
1 'polypeptide(L)'
;MFNTVWKDFKNGKFEPNYLIVGEENFFIDETIRILRTSFTEDQVELITFDLEEQPLDYVLDEADTIPFFSEKKIIIAKNASFLKATEKGKEKIEHDFKRFEAWLKNPSDTTVTIFVAPYEKVDERKKVTKQLKENSVVLQAETPQNKI
;
A
#
# COMPACT_ATOMS: atom_id res chain seq x y z
N MET A 1 11.46 -12.34 -0.19
CA MET A 1 10.69 -11.25 0.39
C MET A 1 9.19 -11.42 0.17
N PHE A 2 8.73 -11.49 -1.06
CA PHE A 2 7.31 -11.76 -1.30
C PHE A 2 6.87 -13.09 -0.69
N ASN A 3 7.66 -14.12 -0.84
CA ASN A 3 7.31 -15.44 -0.30
C ASN A 3 7.06 -15.40 1.21
N THR A 4 7.85 -14.64 1.93
CA THR A 4 7.70 -14.49 3.38
C THR A 4 6.38 -13.81 3.71
N VAL A 5 6.06 -12.71 3.02
CA VAL A 5 4.82 -11.98 3.24
C VAL A 5 3.61 -12.83 2.88
N TRP A 6 3.66 -13.53 1.74
CA TRP A 6 2.56 -14.40 1.32
C TRP A 6 2.31 -15.50 2.34
N LYS A 7 3.39 -16.07 2.88
CA LYS A 7 3.27 -17.09 3.92
C LYS A 7 2.66 -16.50 5.20
N ASP A 8 3.10 -15.30 5.58
CA ASP A 8 2.52 -14.62 6.74
C ASP A 8 1.02 -14.39 6.58
N PHE A 9 0.59 -13.95 5.40
CA PHE A 9 -0.84 -13.76 5.13
C PHE A 9 -1.62 -15.06 5.34
N LYS A 10 -1.09 -16.15 4.81
CA LYS A 10 -1.75 -17.46 4.93
C LYS A 10 -1.81 -17.93 6.37
N ASN A 11 -0.89 -17.47 7.20
CA ASN A 11 -0.84 -17.81 8.62
C ASN A 11 -1.55 -16.78 9.50
N GLY A 12 -2.26 -15.82 8.91
CA GLY A 12 -3.00 -14.83 9.66
C GLY A 12 -2.15 -13.71 10.25
N LYS A 13 -0.96 -13.52 9.74
CA LYS A 13 -0.05 -12.47 10.23
C LYS A 13 -0.09 -11.27 9.28
N PHE A 14 -0.53 -10.14 9.81
CA PHE A 14 -0.68 -8.93 9.01
C PHE A 14 -0.05 -7.74 9.71
N GLU A 15 0.69 -6.93 8.93
CA GLU A 15 1.15 -5.64 9.38
C GLU A 15 0.17 -4.58 8.89
N PRO A 16 0.13 -3.42 9.53
CA PRO A 16 -0.83 -2.37 9.10
C PRO A 16 -0.58 -1.84 7.70
N ASN A 17 0.67 -1.69 7.30
CA ASN A 17 1.01 -1.06 6.04
C ASN A 17 2.05 -1.85 5.24
N TYR A 18 1.79 -1.96 3.95
CA TYR A 18 2.71 -2.55 2.99
C TYR A 18 2.92 -1.57 1.85
N LEU A 19 4.13 -1.52 1.32
CA LEU A 19 4.43 -0.74 0.14
C LEU A 19 5.05 -1.65 -0.91
N ILE A 20 4.40 -1.75 -2.06
CA ILE A 20 4.93 -2.53 -3.18
C ILE A 20 5.45 -1.54 -4.22
N VAL A 21 6.75 -1.62 -4.52
CA VAL A 21 7.40 -0.78 -5.52
C VAL A 21 7.84 -1.67 -6.68
N GLY A 22 7.59 -1.26 -7.89
CA GLY A 22 8.06 -1.97 -9.06
C GLY A 22 7.01 -2.12 -10.13
N GLU A 23 7.46 -2.51 -11.32
CA GLU A 23 6.62 -2.59 -12.50
C GLU A 23 6.06 -3.98 -12.79
N GLU A 24 6.48 -4.99 -12.03
CA GLU A 24 6.05 -6.35 -12.30
C GLU A 24 4.67 -6.62 -11.73
N ASN A 25 3.66 -6.53 -12.56
CA ASN A 25 2.27 -6.65 -12.14
C ASN A 25 1.93 -8.00 -11.52
N PHE A 26 2.63 -9.06 -11.92
CA PHE A 26 2.36 -10.39 -11.35
C PHE A 26 2.49 -10.37 -9.83
N PHE A 27 3.56 -9.79 -9.31
CA PHE A 27 3.79 -9.77 -7.86
C PHE A 27 2.76 -8.89 -7.15
N ILE A 28 2.36 -7.80 -7.78
CA ILE A 28 1.35 -6.91 -7.21
C ILE A 28 0.01 -7.64 -7.13
N ASP A 29 -0.42 -8.22 -8.23
CA ASP A 29 -1.73 -8.87 -8.31
C ASP A 29 -1.78 -10.12 -7.42
N GLU A 30 -0.71 -10.88 -7.39
CA GLU A 30 -0.65 -12.10 -6.59
C GLU A 30 -0.68 -11.76 -5.09
N THR A 31 0.01 -10.71 -4.68
CA THR A 31 0.00 -10.28 -3.28
C THR A 31 -1.41 -9.91 -2.84
N ILE A 32 -2.11 -9.14 -3.67
CA ILE A 32 -3.48 -8.73 -3.36
C ILE A 32 -4.40 -9.97 -3.32
N ARG A 33 -4.26 -10.88 -4.27
CA ARG A 33 -5.06 -12.10 -4.32
C ARG A 33 -4.86 -12.94 -3.06
N ILE A 34 -3.62 -13.16 -2.67
CA ILE A 34 -3.31 -13.98 -1.50
C ILE A 34 -3.85 -13.32 -0.23
N LEU A 35 -3.68 -12.00 -0.11
CA LEU A 35 -4.21 -11.30 1.06
C LEU A 35 -5.72 -11.46 1.14
N ARG A 36 -6.41 -11.22 0.03
CA ARG A 36 -7.86 -11.31 0.00
C ARG A 36 -8.36 -12.71 0.32
N THR A 37 -7.72 -13.74 -0.25
CA THR A 37 -8.14 -15.11 -0.04
C THR A 37 -7.71 -15.69 1.31
N SER A 38 -6.94 -14.92 2.09
CA SER A 38 -6.60 -15.29 3.47
C SER A 38 -7.78 -15.09 4.42
N PHE A 39 -8.86 -14.49 3.94
CA PHE A 39 -10.09 -14.28 4.70
C PHE A 39 -11.25 -14.92 3.98
N THR A 40 -12.31 -15.28 4.71
CA THR A 40 -13.57 -15.61 4.09
C THR A 40 -14.25 -14.30 3.65
N GLU A 41 -15.16 -14.38 2.68
CA GLU A 41 -15.77 -13.17 2.10
C GLU A 41 -16.45 -12.28 3.13
N ASP A 42 -17.05 -12.88 4.14
CA ASP A 42 -17.77 -12.12 5.16
C ASP A 42 -16.86 -11.59 6.28
N GLN A 43 -15.57 -11.94 6.25
CA GLN A 43 -14.61 -11.46 7.26
C GLN A 43 -13.81 -10.25 6.84
N VAL A 44 -13.85 -9.91 5.57
CA VAL A 44 -13.02 -8.83 5.05
C VAL A 44 -13.79 -7.94 4.10
N GLU A 45 -13.53 -6.64 4.21
CA GLU A 45 -14.05 -5.63 3.30
C GLU A 45 -12.85 -5.09 2.52
N LEU A 46 -12.94 -5.11 1.19
CA LEU A 46 -11.84 -4.66 0.34
C LEU A 46 -12.24 -3.40 -0.43
N ILE A 47 -11.45 -2.36 -0.31
CA ILE A 47 -11.71 -1.06 -0.94
C ILE A 47 -10.46 -0.62 -1.68
N THR A 48 -10.64 -0.16 -2.91
CA THR A 48 -9.53 0.31 -3.75
C THR A 48 -9.64 1.79 -4.03
N PHE A 49 -8.53 2.50 -3.87
CA PHE A 49 -8.43 3.91 -4.23
C PHE A 49 -7.32 4.08 -5.25
N ASP A 50 -7.51 5.04 -6.14
CA ASP A 50 -6.49 5.43 -7.12
C ASP A 50 -5.96 6.80 -6.72
N LEU A 51 -4.70 6.83 -6.30
CA LEU A 51 -4.10 8.06 -5.77
C LEU A 51 -3.74 9.07 -6.87
N GLU A 52 -3.98 8.72 -8.13
CA GLU A 52 -3.92 9.69 -9.22
C GLU A 52 -5.25 10.41 -9.42
N GLU A 53 -6.31 9.88 -8.82
CA GLU A 53 -7.66 10.45 -8.93
C GLU A 53 -8.16 11.02 -7.62
N GLN A 54 -7.68 10.49 -6.50
CA GLN A 54 -8.19 10.84 -5.18
C GLN A 54 -7.04 11.14 -4.22
N PRO A 55 -7.22 12.10 -3.31
CA PRO A 55 -6.18 12.40 -2.32
C PRO A 55 -6.06 11.31 -1.28
N LEU A 56 -4.89 11.25 -0.65
CA LEU A 56 -4.62 10.33 0.46
C LEU A 56 -5.64 10.44 1.59
N ASP A 57 -6.28 11.60 1.74
CA ASP A 57 -7.28 11.81 2.77
C ASP A 57 -8.37 10.76 2.72
N TYR A 58 -8.77 10.34 1.51
CA TYR A 58 -9.79 9.31 1.36
C TYR A 58 -9.34 7.97 1.93
N VAL A 59 -8.06 7.64 1.69
CA VAL A 59 -7.48 6.40 2.23
C VAL A 59 -7.45 6.47 3.76
N LEU A 60 -7.02 7.59 4.30
CA LEU A 60 -6.89 7.74 5.75
C LEU A 60 -8.25 7.73 6.44
N ASP A 61 -9.23 8.41 5.86
CA ASP A 61 -10.59 8.40 6.39
C ASP A 61 -11.16 6.99 6.40
N GLU A 62 -10.97 6.25 5.30
CA GLU A 62 -11.46 4.89 5.21
C GLU A 62 -10.74 3.97 6.19
N ALA A 63 -9.41 4.13 6.31
CA ALA A 63 -8.62 3.29 7.20
C ALA A 63 -9.03 3.46 8.67
N ASP A 64 -9.44 4.66 9.04
CA ASP A 64 -9.82 4.95 10.42
C ASP A 64 -11.28 4.63 10.72
N THR A 65 -12.05 4.28 9.70
CA THR A 65 -13.44 3.87 9.87
C THR A 65 -13.49 2.40 10.27
N ILE A 66 -14.18 2.09 11.35
CA ILE A 66 -14.29 0.72 11.84
C ILE A 66 -15.12 -0.11 10.86
N PRO A 67 -14.67 -1.32 10.49
CA PRO A 67 -15.48 -2.18 9.62
C PRO A 67 -16.83 -2.49 10.25
N PHE A 68 -17.90 -2.39 9.46
CA PHE A 68 -19.25 -2.53 9.97
C PHE A 68 -19.66 -3.99 10.16
N PHE A 69 -19.42 -4.81 9.15
CA PHE A 69 -19.84 -6.22 9.14
C PHE A 69 -18.69 -7.21 9.07
N SER A 70 -17.45 -6.72 9.00
CA SER A 70 -16.30 -7.60 8.84
C SER A 70 -15.29 -7.35 9.95
N GLU A 71 -14.38 -8.31 10.13
CA GLU A 71 -13.34 -8.20 11.16
C GLU A 71 -12.18 -7.33 10.72
N LYS A 72 -11.90 -7.33 9.44
CA LYS A 72 -10.76 -6.60 8.87
C LYS A 72 -11.17 -5.85 7.61
N LYS A 73 -10.46 -4.80 7.35
CA LYS A 73 -10.60 -4.02 6.14
C LYS A 73 -9.28 -4.06 5.39
N ILE A 74 -9.34 -4.26 4.09
CA ILE A 74 -8.17 -4.20 3.23
C ILE A 74 -8.34 -3.00 2.32
N ILE A 75 -7.36 -2.12 2.30
CA ILE A 75 -7.35 -0.96 1.41
C ILE A 75 -6.20 -1.14 0.42
N ILE A 76 -6.52 -1.04 -0.86
CA ILE A 76 -5.50 -1.01 -1.92
C ILE A 76 -5.42 0.43 -2.40
N ALA A 77 -4.30 1.08 -2.10
CA ALA A 77 -4.06 2.46 -2.51
C ALA A 77 -3.07 2.41 -3.68
N LYS A 78 -3.61 2.35 -4.89
CA LYS A 78 -2.78 2.17 -6.07
C LYS A 78 -2.30 3.49 -6.65
N ASN A 79 -1.26 3.40 -7.47
CA ASN A 79 -0.69 4.54 -8.20
C ASN A 79 -0.22 5.66 -7.28
N ALA A 80 0.65 5.29 -6.34
CA ALA A 80 1.21 6.27 -5.39
C ALA A 80 2.25 7.14 -6.11
N SER A 81 1.81 7.91 -7.07
CA SER A 81 2.68 8.71 -7.94
C SER A 81 3.42 9.81 -7.20
N PHE A 82 2.93 10.21 -6.04
CA PHE A 82 3.63 11.19 -5.21
C PHE A 82 4.99 10.69 -4.72
N LEU A 83 5.25 9.40 -4.83
CA LEU A 83 6.55 8.84 -4.46
C LEU A 83 7.59 8.99 -5.56
N LYS A 84 7.17 9.31 -6.78
CA LYS A 84 8.10 9.52 -7.88
C LYS A 84 8.76 10.88 -7.77
N ALA A 85 9.88 11.06 -8.47
CA ALA A 85 10.47 12.37 -8.61
C ALA A 85 9.43 13.32 -9.21
N THR A 86 9.21 14.46 -8.56
CA THR A 86 8.19 15.40 -8.99
C THR A 86 8.58 16.09 -10.28
N GLU A 87 7.71 15.99 -11.29
CA GLU A 87 7.87 16.75 -12.50
C GLU A 87 7.08 18.05 -12.35
N LYS A 88 7.70 19.14 -12.75
CA LYS A 88 7.12 20.44 -12.59
C LYS A 88 5.75 20.54 -13.27
N GLY A 89 4.73 20.92 -12.50
CA GLY A 89 3.40 21.15 -13.05
C GLY A 89 2.59 19.92 -13.39
N LYS A 90 3.02 18.75 -12.95
CA LYS A 90 2.36 17.48 -13.30
C LYS A 90 1.44 16.93 -12.22
N GLU A 91 1.54 17.41 -11.01
CA GLU A 91 0.69 16.90 -9.94
C GLU A 91 -0.72 17.45 -10.02
N LYS A 92 -1.69 16.57 -10.20
CA LYS A 92 -3.10 16.97 -10.27
C LYS A 92 -3.78 16.93 -8.92
N ILE A 93 -3.32 16.03 -8.05
CA ILE A 93 -3.94 15.79 -6.76
C ILE A 93 -3.04 16.32 -5.67
N GLU A 94 -3.63 17.10 -4.77
CA GLU A 94 -2.91 17.62 -3.63
C GLU A 94 -3.14 16.72 -2.44
N HIS A 95 -2.05 16.13 -1.93
CA HIS A 95 -2.10 15.23 -0.78
C HIS A 95 -1.66 15.95 0.48
N ASP A 96 -2.33 15.68 1.59
CA ASP A 96 -1.92 16.18 2.89
C ASP A 96 -0.87 15.24 3.48
N PHE A 97 0.38 15.49 3.16
CA PHE A 97 1.48 14.63 3.62
C PHE A 97 1.71 14.74 5.12
N LYS A 98 1.42 15.87 5.71
CA LYS A 98 1.58 16.05 7.14
C LYS A 98 0.64 15.13 7.89
N ARG A 99 -0.60 15.08 7.46
CA ARG A 99 -1.59 14.17 8.03
C ARG A 99 -1.19 12.72 7.80
N PHE A 100 -0.73 12.41 6.60
CA PHE A 100 -0.32 11.06 6.22
C PHE A 100 0.84 10.59 7.10
N GLU A 101 1.85 11.44 7.29
CA GLU A 101 3.01 11.08 8.10
C GLU A 101 2.62 10.82 9.55
N ALA A 102 1.70 11.62 10.09
CA ALA A 102 1.19 11.40 11.44
C ALA A 102 0.44 10.09 11.54
N TRP A 103 -0.40 9.79 10.54
CA TRP A 103 -1.17 8.55 10.49
C TRP A 103 -0.26 7.32 10.42
N LEU A 104 0.83 7.41 9.65
CA LEU A 104 1.77 6.30 9.51
C LEU A 104 2.36 5.85 10.85
N LYS A 105 2.46 6.76 11.80
CA LYS A 105 3.02 6.44 13.12
C LYS A 105 2.00 5.80 14.05
N ASN A 106 0.73 5.90 13.71
CA ASN A 106 -0.34 5.35 14.54
C ASN A 106 -1.48 4.86 13.67
N PRO A 107 -1.23 3.85 12.83
CA PRO A 107 -2.26 3.35 11.90
C PRO A 107 -3.33 2.53 12.63
N SER A 108 -4.46 2.36 11.95
CA SER A 108 -5.55 1.54 12.47
C SER A 108 -5.14 0.07 12.53
N ASP A 109 -5.47 -0.61 13.62
CA ASP A 109 -5.15 -2.02 13.79
C ASP A 109 -6.22 -2.95 13.17
N THR A 110 -7.32 -2.40 12.68
CA THR A 110 -8.35 -3.18 11.98
C THR A 110 -8.21 -3.13 10.47
N THR A 111 -7.24 -2.42 9.95
CA THR A 111 -7.06 -2.21 8.52
C THR A 111 -5.67 -2.64 8.09
N VAL A 112 -5.61 -3.31 6.93
CA VAL A 112 -4.36 -3.59 6.24
C VAL A 112 -4.37 -2.73 4.99
N THR A 113 -3.38 -1.85 4.84
CA THR A 113 -3.29 -0.96 3.69
C THR A 113 -2.09 -1.34 2.84
N ILE A 114 -2.33 -1.56 1.55
CA ILE A 114 -1.27 -1.83 0.58
C ILE A 114 -1.16 -0.63 -0.34
N PHE A 115 -0.03 0.07 -0.25
CA PHE A 115 0.30 1.16 -1.17
C PHE A 115 1.04 0.56 -2.34
N VAL A 116 0.61 0.89 -3.55
CA VAL A 116 1.24 0.35 -4.76
C VAL A 116 1.86 1.50 -5.54
N ALA A 117 3.16 1.41 -5.74
CA ALA A 117 3.92 2.35 -6.58
C ALA A 117 4.45 1.54 -7.76
N PRO A 118 3.66 1.44 -8.87
CA PRO A 118 4.02 0.57 -9.99
C PRO A 118 5.07 1.20 -10.90
N TYR A 119 6.16 1.64 -10.29
CA TYR A 119 7.24 2.35 -10.96
C TYR A 119 8.56 1.63 -10.70
N GLU A 120 9.49 1.77 -11.61
CA GLU A 120 10.79 1.14 -11.45
C GLU A 120 11.45 1.54 -10.14
N LYS A 121 11.32 2.81 -9.77
CA LYS A 121 11.88 3.32 -8.51
C LYS A 121 11.09 4.52 -8.01
N VAL A 122 11.29 4.82 -6.73
CA VAL A 122 10.68 5.98 -6.10
C VAL A 122 11.77 6.94 -5.67
N ASP A 123 11.40 8.19 -5.41
CA ASP A 123 12.37 9.22 -5.03
C ASP A 123 12.67 9.09 -3.53
N GLU A 124 13.81 8.50 -3.22
CA GLU A 124 14.25 8.23 -1.84
C GLU A 124 14.57 9.50 -1.05
N ARG A 125 14.67 10.64 -1.73
CA ARG A 125 14.98 11.91 -1.08
C ARG A 125 13.76 12.55 -0.44
N LYS A 126 12.57 12.19 -0.89
CA LYS A 126 11.34 12.78 -0.36
C LYS A 126 11.07 12.30 1.06
N LYS A 127 10.67 13.23 1.92
CA LYS A 127 10.31 12.89 3.29
C LYS A 127 9.18 11.87 3.35
N VAL A 128 8.17 12.04 2.51
CA VAL A 128 7.03 11.11 2.49
C VAL A 128 7.47 9.70 2.12
N THR A 129 8.41 9.57 1.18
CA THR A 129 8.95 8.27 0.80
C THR A 129 9.64 7.60 1.99
N LYS A 130 10.49 8.36 2.67
CA LYS A 130 11.20 7.83 3.84
C LYS A 130 10.23 7.41 4.93
N GLN A 131 9.25 8.24 5.23
CA GLN A 131 8.28 7.95 6.28
C GLN A 131 7.44 6.72 5.95
N LEU A 132 7.00 6.60 4.70
CA LEU A 132 6.22 5.44 4.29
C LEU A 132 7.05 4.17 4.38
N LYS A 133 8.30 4.21 3.92
CA LYS A 133 9.16 3.03 3.98
C LYS A 133 9.47 2.61 5.41
N GLU A 134 9.69 3.57 6.30
CA GLU A 134 10.01 3.27 7.68
C GLU A 134 8.84 2.64 8.43
N ASN A 135 7.63 2.91 7.99
CA ASN A 135 6.42 2.45 8.67
C ASN A 135 5.65 1.38 7.89
N SER A 136 6.30 0.75 6.93
CA SER A 136 5.67 -0.26 6.08
C SER A 136 6.61 -1.44 5.85
N VAL A 137 6.02 -2.57 5.50
CA VAL A 137 6.78 -3.66 4.92
C VAL A 137 6.96 -3.34 3.45
N VAL A 138 8.20 -3.21 3.00
CA VAL A 138 8.50 -2.79 1.63
C VAL A 138 8.84 -4.00 0.76
N LEU A 139 8.15 -4.12 -0.37
CA LEU A 139 8.34 -5.22 -1.30
C LEU A 139 8.71 -4.67 -2.67
N GLN A 140 9.71 -5.27 -3.31
CA GLN A 140 10.17 -4.85 -4.63
C GLN A 140 9.59 -5.78 -5.69
N ALA A 141 8.64 -5.28 -6.47
CA ALA A 141 7.96 -6.04 -7.52
C ALA A 141 8.70 -5.84 -8.84
N GLU A 142 9.82 -6.50 -8.98
CA GLU A 142 10.60 -6.41 -10.20
C GLU A 142 10.97 -7.78 -10.71
N THR A 143 11.08 -7.89 -12.02
CA THR A 143 11.49 -9.14 -12.62
C THR A 143 12.89 -9.47 -12.13
N PRO A 144 13.12 -10.69 -11.64
CA PRO A 144 14.46 -11.05 -11.20
C PRO A 144 15.47 -10.77 -12.29
N GLN A 145 16.52 -10.05 -11.93
CA GLN A 145 17.60 -9.80 -12.86
C GLN A 145 18.16 -11.13 -13.28
N ASN A 146 18.23 -11.34 -14.56
CA ASN A 146 18.75 -12.57 -15.06
C ASN A 146 20.25 -12.57 -14.87
N LYS A 147 20.73 -13.34 -13.94
CA LYS A 147 22.13 -13.35 -13.56
C LYS A 147 22.94 -14.32 -14.41
N ILE A 148 22.57 -14.46 -15.57
CA ILE A 148 23.28 -15.36 -16.45
C ILE A 148 24.72 -14.98 -16.60
#